data_752acdaf3599d228186ef0d87689d34e
#
_entry.id   752acdaf3599d228186ef0d87689d34e
#
_cell.length_a   1.000
_cell.length_b   1.000
_cell.length_c   1.000
_cell.angle_alpha   90.00
_cell.angle_beta   90.00
_cell.angle_gamma   90.00
#
_symmetry.space_group_name_H-M   'P 1'
#
loop_
_entity.id
_entity.type
_entity.pdbx_description
1 polymer ?
#
loop_
_entity_poly.entity_id
_entity_poly.type
_entity_poly.pdbx_seq_one_letter_code
_entity_poly.pdbx_strand_id
1 'polypeptide(L)'
;MSCPIARSLERVGEWWSMLIMRDALHGMTRFDEFQNSLGIAPNMLTRRLNSLVEARLLDRRRYSEHPPRHEYVPTARGRDLRPVIISLLAWGNKHFAPEGERHGQA
;
A
#
# COMPACT_ATOMS: atom_id res chain seq x y z
N MET A 1 -18.00 16.11 -4.49
CA MET A 1 -17.56 17.07 -5.11
C MET A 1 -16.14 17.22 -5.26
N SER A 2 -15.69 17.79 -6.12
CA SER A 2 -14.39 17.59 -6.44
C SER A 2 -13.74 18.79 -6.91
N CYS A 3 -13.06 19.44 -6.01
CA CYS A 3 -12.15 20.43 -6.47
C CYS A 3 -10.90 19.74 -7.02
N PRO A 4 -10.21 20.33 -7.96
CA PRO A 4 -9.03 19.70 -8.57
C PRO A 4 -7.93 19.34 -7.56
N ILE A 5 -7.76 20.13 -6.53
CA ILE A 5 -6.75 19.84 -5.50
C ILE A 5 -7.13 18.60 -4.71
N ALA A 6 -8.41 18.51 -4.33
CA ALA A 6 -8.90 17.36 -3.58
C ALA A 6 -8.74 16.08 -4.39
N ARG A 7 -9.05 16.12 -5.69
CA ARG A 7 -8.90 14.94 -6.54
C ARG A 7 -7.45 14.52 -6.70
N SER A 8 -6.55 15.49 -6.78
CA SER A 8 -5.12 15.17 -6.86
C SER A 8 -4.65 14.48 -5.60
N LEU A 9 -5.09 14.94 -4.43
CA LEU A 9 -4.73 14.31 -3.15
C LEU A 9 -5.30 12.90 -3.05
N GLU A 10 -6.52 12.70 -3.53
CA GLU A 10 -7.12 11.37 -3.55
C GLU A 10 -6.33 10.41 -4.42
N ARG A 11 -5.90 10.86 -5.59
CA ARG A 11 -5.11 10.02 -6.49
C ARG A 11 -3.78 9.62 -5.86
N VAL A 12 -3.11 10.56 -5.21
CA VAL A 12 -1.86 10.24 -4.51
C VAL A 12 -2.13 9.24 -3.39
N GLY A 13 -3.21 9.44 -2.64
CA GLY A 13 -3.58 8.52 -1.57
C GLY A 13 -3.86 7.12 -2.08
N GLU A 14 -4.59 7.00 -3.18
CA GLU A 14 -4.90 5.71 -3.78
C GLU A 14 -3.65 5.02 -4.31
N TRP A 15 -2.75 5.77 -4.88
CA TRP A 15 -1.47 5.24 -5.34
C TRP A 15 -0.69 4.61 -4.19
N TRP A 16 -0.58 5.34 -3.08
CA TRP A 16 0.08 4.80 -1.89
C TRP A 16 -0.63 3.56 -1.35
N SER A 17 -1.97 3.57 -1.38
CA SER A 17 -2.75 2.42 -0.92
C SER A 17 -2.44 1.18 -1.74
N MET A 18 -2.29 1.32 -3.04
CA MET A 18 -1.94 0.19 -3.91
C MET A 18 -0.55 -0.35 -3.62
N LEU A 19 0.41 0.54 -3.39
CA LEU A 19 1.77 0.11 -3.04
C LEU A 19 1.82 -0.58 -1.69
N ILE A 20 1.05 -0.08 -0.73
CA ILE A 20 0.94 -0.73 0.58
C ILE A 20 0.33 -2.12 0.44
N MET A 21 -0.74 -2.25 -0.34
CA MET A 21 -1.35 -3.55 -0.57
C MET A 21 -0.40 -4.52 -1.27
N ARG A 22 0.38 -4.03 -2.22
CA ARG A 22 1.41 -4.85 -2.86
C ARG A 22 2.37 -5.43 -1.83
N ASP A 23 2.87 -4.57 -0.94
CA ASP A 23 3.83 -5.01 0.08
C ASP A 23 3.18 -5.95 1.09
N ALA A 24 1.93 -5.67 1.49
CA ALA A 24 1.20 -6.54 2.41
C ALA A 24 0.99 -7.93 1.81
N LEU A 25 0.67 -7.98 0.53
CA LEU A 25 0.48 -9.26 -0.18
C LEU A 25 1.79 -10.03 -0.35
N HIS A 26 2.92 -9.35 -0.24
CA HIS A 26 4.25 -9.96 -0.24
C HIS A 26 4.71 -10.37 1.15
N GLY A 27 3.90 -10.15 2.18
CA GLY A 27 4.21 -10.60 3.52
C GLY A 27 4.63 -9.54 4.51
N MET A 28 4.70 -8.29 4.13
CA MET A 28 4.99 -7.23 5.09
C MET A 28 3.77 -7.00 5.97
N THR A 29 4.00 -6.82 7.27
CA THR A 29 2.90 -6.67 8.22
C THR A 29 3.04 -5.48 9.15
N ARG A 30 4.25 -4.99 9.35
CA ARG A 30 4.50 -3.97 10.36
C ARG A 30 4.67 -2.59 9.77
N PHE A 31 4.30 -1.59 10.55
CA PHE A 31 4.37 -0.19 10.13
C PHE A 31 5.75 0.18 9.61
N ASP A 32 6.79 -0.17 10.36
CA ASP A 32 8.15 0.19 9.97
C ASP A 32 8.61 -0.53 8.71
N GLU A 33 8.12 -1.74 8.48
CA GLU A 33 8.42 -2.46 7.24
C GLU A 33 7.86 -1.72 6.02
N PHE A 34 6.61 -1.28 6.10
CA PHE A 34 6.00 -0.50 5.01
C PHE A 34 6.73 0.82 4.83
N GLN A 35 7.05 1.49 5.93
CA GLN A 35 7.72 2.78 5.86
C GLN A 35 9.09 2.67 5.19
N ASN A 36 9.87 1.67 5.59
CA ASN A 36 11.19 1.46 5.01
C ASN A 36 11.13 1.06 3.54
N SER A 37 10.16 0.23 3.18
CA SER A 37 9.99 -0.22 1.80
C SER A 37 9.59 0.91 0.87
N LEU A 38 8.68 1.77 1.32
CA LEU A 38 8.05 2.75 0.44
C LEU A 38 8.64 4.15 0.56
N GLY A 39 9.36 4.43 1.64
CA GLY A 39 9.84 5.79 1.88
C GLY A 39 8.72 6.80 2.11
N ILE A 40 7.57 6.34 2.55
CA ILE A 40 6.39 7.16 2.76
C ILE A 40 6.46 7.89 4.10
N ALA A 41 5.96 9.11 4.14
CA ALA A 41 5.91 9.86 5.39
C ALA A 41 5.00 9.16 6.41
N PRO A 42 5.39 9.13 7.69
CA PRO A 42 4.62 8.39 8.71
C PRO A 42 3.16 8.78 8.81
N ASN A 43 2.84 10.06 8.72
CA ASN A 43 1.45 10.51 8.80
C ASN A 43 0.62 10.02 7.62
N MET A 44 1.20 10.02 6.45
CA MET A 44 0.51 9.51 5.26
C MET A 44 0.30 8.00 5.38
N LEU A 45 1.33 7.28 5.84
CA LEU A 45 1.22 5.83 6.01
C LEU A 45 0.12 5.49 7.01
N THR A 46 0.06 6.20 8.14
CA THR A 46 -0.99 5.98 9.13
C THR A 46 -2.37 6.14 8.51
N ARG A 47 -2.57 7.22 7.76
CA ARG A 47 -3.86 7.48 7.12
C ARG A 47 -4.23 6.41 6.10
N ARG A 48 -3.25 6.00 5.31
CA ARG A 48 -3.53 4.99 4.29
C ARG A 48 -3.82 3.62 4.89
N LEU A 49 -3.06 3.24 5.92
CA LEU A 49 -3.33 1.98 6.62
C LEU A 49 -4.72 1.98 7.25
N ASN A 50 -5.09 3.09 7.89
CA ASN A 50 -6.43 3.20 8.48
C ASN A 50 -7.52 3.11 7.42
N SER A 51 -7.33 3.75 6.28
CA SER A 51 -8.29 3.67 5.17
C SER A 51 -8.44 2.23 4.65
N LEU A 52 -7.33 1.51 4.55
CA LEU A 52 -7.36 0.13 4.09
C LEU A 52 -8.04 -0.79 5.10
N VAL A 53 -7.87 -0.53 6.39
CA VAL A 53 -8.58 -1.27 7.44
C VAL A 53 -10.09 -0.98 7.36
N GLU A 54 -10.47 0.29 7.19
CA GLU A 54 -11.88 0.64 7.05
C GLU A 54 -12.51 0.00 5.82
N ALA A 55 -11.78 -0.08 4.73
CA ALA A 55 -12.25 -0.73 3.51
C ALA A 55 -12.25 -2.24 3.60
N ARG A 56 -11.75 -2.80 4.71
CA ARG A 56 -11.67 -4.23 4.95
C ARG A 56 -10.74 -4.96 3.98
N LEU A 57 -9.72 -4.25 3.53
CA LEU A 57 -8.66 -4.84 2.73
C LEU A 57 -7.52 -5.34 3.60
N LEU A 58 -7.34 -4.73 4.76
CA LEU A 58 -6.38 -5.15 5.77
C LEU A 58 -7.08 -5.30 7.13
N ASP A 59 -6.62 -6.26 7.92
CA ASP A 59 -6.97 -6.38 9.33
C ASP A 59 -5.83 -5.84 10.16
N ARG A 60 -6.17 -5.10 11.20
CA ARG A 60 -5.19 -4.66 12.18
C ARG A 60 -5.21 -5.64 13.35
N ARG A 61 -4.08 -6.22 13.64
CA ARG A 61 -3.94 -7.17 14.74
C ARG A 61 -2.90 -6.71 15.73
N ARG A 62 -3.22 -6.84 17.01
CA ARG A 62 -2.25 -6.54 18.04
C ARG A 62 -1.35 -7.76 18.24
N TYR A 63 -0.03 -7.58 18.11
CA TYR A 63 0.89 -8.67 18.33
C TYR A 63 1.72 -8.48 19.61
N SER A 64 1.60 -7.32 20.28
CA SER A 64 2.26 -7.05 21.54
C SER A 64 1.36 -6.21 22.41
N GLU A 65 1.31 -6.52 23.71
CA GLU A 65 0.51 -5.78 24.67
C GLU A 65 1.31 -4.65 25.34
N HIS A 66 2.61 -4.85 25.48
CA HIS A 66 3.44 -3.92 26.25
C HIS A 66 4.79 -3.72 25.57
N PRO A 67 4.98 -2.67 24.78
CA PRO A 67 3.97 -1.67 24.40
C PRO A 67 3.00 -2.22 23.37
N PRO A 68 1.80 -1.63 23.22
CA PRO A 68 0.85 -2.06 22.21
C PRO A 68 1.43 -1.90 20.82
N ARG A 69 1.48 -2.97 20.07
CA ARG A 69 2.00 -2.96 18.70
C ARG A 69 1.05 -3.73 17.80
N HIS A 70 0.90 -3.24 16.59
CA HIS A 70 -0.02 -3.81 15.63
C HIS A 70 0.67 -4.25 14.36
N GLU A 71 0.09 -5.24 13.73
CA GLU A 71 0.47 -5.62 12.38
C GLU A 71 -0.77 -5.57 11.50
N TYR A 72 -0.54 -5.46 10.21
CA TYR A 72 -1.59 -5.30 9.21
C TYR A 72 -1.47 -6.46 8.23
N VAL A 73 -2.54 -7.25 8.13
CA VAL A 73 -2.52 -8.45 7.27
C VAL A 73 -3.68 -8.38 6.29
N PRO A 74 -3.50 -8.87 5.06
CA PRO A 74 -4.58 -8.85 4.08
C PRO A 74 -5.75 -9.71 4.53
N THR A 75 -6.96 -9.19 4.32
CA THR A 75 -8.19 -9.95 4.48
C THR A 75 -8.41 -10.80 3.23
N ALA A 76 -9.48 -11.61 3.21
CA ALA A 76 -9.88 -12.31 1.99
C ALA A 76 -10.14 -11.33 0.85
N ARG A 77 -10.83 -10.21 1.15
CA ARG A 77 -11.07 -9.15 0.17
C ARG A 77 -9.76 -8.56 -0.35
N GLY A 78 -8.82 -8.33 0.56
CA GLY A 78 -7.50 -7.81 0.18
C GLY A 78 -6.74 -8.77 -0.72
N ARG A 79 -6.80 -10.05 -0.41
CA ARG A 79 -6.13 -11.07 -1.23
C ARG A 79 -6.74 -11.17 -2.62
N ASP A 80 -8.04 -10.94 -2.75
CA ASP A 80 -8.71 -10.94 -4.05
C ASP A 80 -8.23 -9.81 -4.95
N LEU A 81 -7.60 -8.80 -4.38
CA LEU A 81 -7.04 -7.69 -5.14
C LEU A 81 -5.69 -8.04 -5.78
N ARG A 82 -5.09 -9.15 -5.40
CA ARG A 82 -3.74 -9.52 -5.90
C ARG A 82 -3.65 -9.53 -7.42
N PRO A 83 -4.55 -10.18 -8.17
CA PRO A 83 -4.42 -10.18 -9.64
C PRO A 83 -4.52 -8.78 -10.23
N VAL A 84 -5.34 -7.93 -9.64
CA VAL A 84 -5.50 -6.55 -10.11
C VAL A 84 -4.21 -5.77 -9.90
N ILE A 85 -3.62 -5.89 -8.71
CA ILE A 85 -2.38 -5.18 -8.39
C ILE A 85 -1.24 -5.66 -9.27
N ILE A 86 -1.11 -6.96 -9.45
CA ILE A 86 -0.06 -7.53 -10.30
C ILE A 86 -0.20 -7.02 -11.73
N SER A 87 -1.41 -7.02 -12.27
CA SER A 87 -1.67 -6.54 -13.62
C SER A 87 -1.34 -5.05 -13.77
N LEU A 88 -1.73 -4.26 -12.78
CA LEU A 88 -1.50 -2.82 -12.82
C LEU A 88 -0.01 -2.50 -12.73
N LEU A 89 0.71 -3.19 -11.86
CA LEU A 89 2.15 -2.98 -11.73
C LEU A 89 2.89 -3.41 -13.00
N ALA A 90 2.48 -4.53 -13.60
CA ALA A 90 3.07 -4.99 -14.84
C ALA A 90 2.83 -3.99 -15.98
N TRP A 91 1.61 -3.48 -16.07
CA TRP A 91 1.26 -2.50 -17.07
C TRP A 91 2.05 -1.20 -16.86
N GLY A 92 2.09 -0.71 -15.63
CA GLY A 92 2.82 0.51 -15.30
C GLY A 92 4.31 0.38 -15.54
N ASN A 93 4.88 -0.77 -15.18
CA ASN A 93 6.30 -1.02 -15.40
C ASN A 93 6.65 -1.04 -16.88
N LYS A 94 5.77 -1.60 -17.69
CA LYS A 94 5.97 -1.67 -19.13
C LYS A 94 5.91 -0.30 -19.80
N HIS A 95 5.00 0.56 -19.35
CA HIS A 95 4.70 1.79 -20.08
C HIS A 95 5.24 3.07 -19.44
N PHE A 96 5.46 3.07 -18.12
CA PHE A 96 5.80 4.30 -17.41
C PHE A 96 7.07 4.25 -16.57
N ALA A 97 7.64 3.07 -16.35
CA ALA A 97 8.87 3.01 -15.56
C ALA A 97 10.03 3.65 -16.32
N PRO A 98 10.89 4.39 -15.61
CA PRO A 98 12.12 4.89 -16.23
C PRO A 98 12.98 3.74 -16.74
N GLU A 99 13.69 3.98 -17.83
CA GLU A 99 14.50 2.94 -18.45
C GLU A 99 15.49 2.28 -17.50
N GLY A 100 16.15 3.06 -16.70
CA GLY A 100 17.12 2.52 -15.75
C GLY A 100 16.51 1.56 -14.76
N GLU A 101 15.29 1.82 -14.33
CA GLU A 101 14.59 0.94 -13.40
C GLU A 101 14.15 -0.35 -14.07
N ARG A 102 13.76 -0.28 -15.33
CA ARG A 102 13.41 -1.50 -16.07
C ARG A 102 14.58 -2.44 -16.16
N HIS A 103 15.75 -1.91 -16.43
CA HIS A 103 16.95 -2.73 -16.54
C HIS A 103 17.27 -3.41 -15.23
N GLY A 104 17.08 -2.71 -14.14
CA GLY A 104 17.35 -3.28 -12.83
C GLY A 104 16.43 -4.42 -12.45
N GLN A 105 15.34 -4.60 -13.19
CA GLN A 105 14.38 -5.66 -12.91
C GLN A 105 14.49 -6.85 -13.82
N ALA A 106 15.35 -6.78 -14.72
CA ALA A 106 15.50 -7.84 -15.70
C ALA A 106 16.04 -9.14 -15.10
#